data_6b608f88e74bf98de939c8ad7146aba0
#
_entry.id   6b608f88e74bf98de939c8ad7146aba0
#
_cell.length_a   1.000
_cell.length_b   1.000
_cell.length_c   1.000
_cell.angle_alpha   90.00
_cell.angle_beta   90.00
_cell.angle_gamma   90.00
#
_symmetry.space_group_name_H-M   'P 1'
#
loop_
_entity.id
_entity.type
_entity.pdbx_description
1 polymer ?
#
loop_
_entity_poly.entity_id
_entity_poly.type
_entity_poly.pdbx_seq_one_letter_code
_entity_poly.pdbx_strand_id
1 'polypeptide(L)'
;MILSFNYNGCRIQLFKIFSDTLDSVVQMHSHAKNGYEIHYIAEGKGVLETEKDRYDIKKNSLYVTGPNVLHKQLSSKDAPMFEISVYLKILGNTDDAAIRFFASKFFWIGKCSPQLRRIFNQLVSENSKTGLWRESILSALTLQMITEMTRLYYPDNASSLLPPEDCDLNENRSWILDTLLLEDCSDVTLNDFARGMGVSPRQAERIIKDYYDSSFRKLRYESKMAMAASLLESENITINECAAKCGYTSLSSFAAAFRRKFNISPNEYKKSIIAKRDSSKL
;
A
#
# COMPACT_ATOMS: atom_id res chain seq x y z
N MET A 1 -7.67 -8.77 4.69
CA MET A 1 -7.48 -10.23 4.54
C MET A 1 -6.42 -10.44 3.47
N ILE A 2 -5.35 -11.16 3.78
CA ILE A 2 -4.27 -11.44 2.82
C ILE A 2 -4.71 -12.62 1.96
N LEU A 3 -4.80 -12.41 0.65
CA LEU A 3 -4.97 -13.51 -0.30
C LEU A 3 -3.60 -14.00 -0.72
N SER A 4 -3.34 -15.30 -0.63
CA SER A 4 -2.07 -15.90 -1.03
C SER A 4 -2.32 -17.09 -1.97
N PHE A 5 -1.66 -17.11 -3.10
CA PHE A 5 -1.75 -18.21 -4.08
C PHE A 5 -0.41 -18.49 -4.74
N ASN A 6 -0.23 -19.73 -5.21
CA ASN A 6 0.97 -20.15 -5.91
C ASN A 6 0.74 -20.10 -7.42
N TYR A 7 1.77 -19.66 -8.15
CA TYR A 7 1.77 -19.62 -9.61
C TYR A 7 3.18 -19.84 -10.15
N ASN A 8 3.37 -20.85 -10.98
CA ASN A 8 4.62 -21.17 -11.67
C ASN A 8 5.88 -21.06 -10.79
N GLY A 9 5.86 -21.67 -9.60
CA GLY A 9 7.01 -21.73 -8.68
C GLY A 9 7.08 -20.54 -7.69
N CYS A 10 6.43 -19.42 -7.94
CA CYS A 10 6.37 -18.32 -6.99
C CYS A 10 5.06 -18.31 -6.21
N ARG A 11 5.06 -17.57 -5.09
CA ARG A 11 3.88 -17.26 -4.29
C ARG A 11 3.57 -15.78 -4.45
N ILE A 12 2.35 -15.48 -4.88
CA ILE A 12 1.84 -14.11 -4.96
C ILE A 12 0.92 -13.86 -3.76
N GLN A 13 1.15 -12.76 -3.06
CA GLN A 13 0.34 -12.35 -1.93
C GLN A 13 -0.26 -10.99 -2.26
N LEU A 14 -1.59 -10.93 -2.30
CA LEU A 14 -2.36 -9.70 -2.46
C LEU A 14 -2.75 -9.21 -1.07
N PHE A 15 -2.20 -8.06 -0.67
CA PHE A 15 -2.41 -7.50 0.66
C PHE A 15 -3.56 -6.52 0.72
N LYS A 16 -3.61 -5.62 -0.26
CA LYS A 16 -4.56 -4.51 -0.23
C LYS A 16 -5.02 -4.16 -1.64
N ILE A 17 -6.30 -3.93 -1.78
CA ILE A 17 -6.90 -3.20 -2.89
C ILE A 17 -7.55 -1.97 -2.26
N PHE A 18 -7.01 -0.81 -2.59
CA PHE A 18 -7.51 0.49 -2.15
C PHE A 18 -8.29 1.16 -3.28
N SER A 19 -9.37 1.87 -2.94
CA SER A 19 -10.14 2.63 -3.92
C SER A 19 -10.84 3.76 -3.19
N ASP A 20 -10.28 4.96 -3.25
CA ASP A 20 -10.84 6.14 -2.59
C ASP A 20 -10.27 7.44 -3.18
N THR A 21 -10.89 8.56 -2.76
CA THR A 21 -10.40 9.90 -3.06
C THR A 21 -9.27 10.26 -2.09
N LEU A 22 -8.15 10.70 -2.65
CA LEU A 22 -7.02 11.19 -1.87
C LEU A 22 -7.21 12.68 -1.55
N ASP A 23 -7.75 12.98 -0.37
CA ASP A 23 -7.99 14.35 0.09
C ASP A 23 -6.75 15.00 0.73
N SER A 24 -5.66 14.24 0.86
CA SER A 24 -4.46 14.65 1.60
C SER A 24 -3.17 14.13 0.95
N VAL A 25 -2.07 14.51 1.57
CA VAL A 25 -0.73 14.05 1.21
C VAL A 25 -0.51 12.63 1.73
N VAL A 26 -0.25 11.69 0.83
CA VAL A 26 0.36 10.42 1.22
C VAL A 26 1.84 10.69 1.51
N GLN A 27 2.25 10.50 2.75
CA GLN A 27 3.62 10.82 3.20
C GLN A 27 4.66 9.95 2.49
N MET A 28 5.89 10.45 2.46
CA MET A 28 7.03 9.73 1.87
C MET A 28 7.20 8.37 2.55
N HIS A 29 7.14 7.30 1.77
CA HIS A 29 7.30 5.93 2.21
C HIS A 29 7.90 5.06 1.10
N SER A 30 8.27 3.84 1.42
CA SER A 30 8.71 2.83 0.46
C SER A 30 8.22 1.46 0.90
N HIS A 31 8.18 0.54 -0.04
CA HIS A 31 7.84 -0.86 0.23
C HIS A 31 9.10 -1.69 0.48
N ALA A 32 8.97 -2.71 1.33
CA ALA A 32 10.05 -3.63 1.60
C ALA A 32 10.34 -4.53 0.37
N LYS A 33 11.39 -5.35 0.49
CA LYS A 33 11.80 -6.33 -0.52
C LYS A 33 10.60 -7.14 -1.03
N ASN A 34 10.47 -7.25 -2.35
CA ASN A 34 9.42 -7.97 -3.07
C ASN A 34 8.01 -7.35 -2.99
N GLY A 35 7.85 -6.19 -2.36
CA GLY A 35 6.59 -5.44 -2.31
C GLY A 35 6.44 -4.50 -3.50
N TYR A 36 5.28 -4.54 -4.16
CA TYR A 36 4.93 -3.71 -5.31
C TYR A 36 3.58 -3.08 -5.06
N GLU A 37 3.51 -1.76 -5.17
CA GLU A 37 2.24 -1.05 -5.20
C GLU A 37 2.01 -0.48 -6.59
N ILE A 38 0.83 -0.81 -7.15
CA ILE A 38 0.43 -0.40 -8.48
C ILE A 38 -0.69 0.62 -8.30
N HIS A 39 -0.50 1.83 -8.85
CA HIS A 39 -1.36 2.98 -8.67
C HIS A 39 -2.01 3.37 -10.00
N TYR A 40 -3.33 3.39 -10.02
CA TYR A 40 -4.12 3.88 -11.13
C TYR A 40 -4.92 5.12 -10.69
N ILE A 41 -4.67 6.24 -11.33
CA ILE A 41 -5.42 7.48 -11.09
C ILE A 41 -6.64 7.49 -12.00
N ALA A 42 -7.81 7.19 -11.41
CA ALA A 42 -9.06 7.10 -12.17
C ALA A 42 -9.64 8.48 -12.48
N GLU A 43 -9.51 9.43 -11.55
CA GLU A 43 -9.96 10.81 -11.71
C GLU A 43 -8.99 11.80 -11.02
N GLY A 44 -9.12 13.09 -11.33
CA GLY A 44 -8.35 14.14 -10.69
C GLY A 44 -6.92 14.28 -11.21
N LYS A 45 -6.11 15.01 -10.44
CA LYS A 45 -4.69 15.29 -10.75
C LYS A 45 -3.89 15.51 -9.47
N GLY A 46 -2.58 15.33 -9.58
CA GLY A 46 -1.67 15.51 -8.47
C GLY A 46 -0.22 15.39 -8.88
N VAL A 47 0.63 15.15 -7.92
CA VAL A 47 2.07 14.98 -8.12
C VAL A 47 2.54 13.73 -7.40
N LEU A 48 3.35 12.94 -8.09
CA LEU A 48 4.15 11.88 -7.51
C LEU A 48 5.58 12.40 -7.34
N GLU A 49 6.08 12.40 -6.12
CA GLU A 49 7.48 12.72 -5.81
C GLU A 49 8.21 11.43 -5.44
N THR A 50 9.34 11.18 -6.07
CA THR A 50 10.30 10.15 -5.71
C THR A 50 11.54 10.80 -5.09
N GLU A 51 12.50 9.99 -4.66
CA GLU A 51 13.78 10.52 -4.13
C GLU A 51 14.53 11.41 -5.14
N LYS A 52 14.35 11.13 -6.44
CA LYS A 52 15.13 11.79 -7.52
C LYS A 52 14.29 12.71 -8.40
N ASP A 53 13.03 12.41 -8.59
CA ASP A 53 12.20 13.00 -9.63
C ASP A 53 10.81 13.36 -9.13
N ARG A 54 10.18 14.28 -9.86
CA ARG A 54 8.81 14.71 -9.65
C ARG A 54 8.01 14.53 -10.93
N TYR A 55 6.84 13.90 -10.82
CA TYR A 55 5.97 13.57 -11.95
C TYR A 55 4.58 14.18 -11.76
N ASP A 56 4.06 14.85 -12.77
CA ASP A 56 2.67 15.26 -12.79
C ASP A 56 1.81 14.04 -13.14
N ILE A 57 0.91 13.68 -12.23
CA ILE A 57 -0.02 12.57 -12.38
C ILE A 57 -1.45 13.10 -12.50
N LYS A 58 -2.25 12.45 -13.34
CA LYS A 58 -3.61 12.87 -13.66
C LYS A 58 -4.45 11.67 -14.05
N LYS A 59 -5.73 11.90 -14.34
CA LYS A 59 -6.63 10.87 -14.87
C LYS A 59 -5.95 10.00 -15.94
N ASN A 60 -6.04 8.69 -15.77
CA ASN A 60 -5.39 7.64 -16.56
C ASN A 60 -3.87 7.51 -16.34
N SER A 61 -3.26 8.22 -15.41
CA SER A 61 -1.89 7.88 -15.00
C SER A 61 -1.88 6.52 -14.31
N LEU A 62 -0.86 5.73 -14.63
CA LEU A 62 -0.59 4.43 -14.05
C LEU A 62 0.89 4.37 -13.71
N TYR A 63 1.21 3.95 -12.49
CA TYR A 63 2.60 3.76 -12.10
C TYR A 63 2.75 2.63 -11.09
N VAL A 64 3.96 2.14 -10.98
CA VAL A 64 4.34 1.12 -10.00
C VAL A 64 5.49 1.64 -9.16
N THR A 65 5.41 1.39 -7.86
CA THR A 65 6.47 1.59 -6.89
C THR A 65 6.81 0.26 -6.25
N GLY A 66 7.96 -0.26 -6.59
CA GLY A 66 8.46 -1.54 -6.13
C GLY A 66 9.37 -1.40 -4.90
N PRO A 67 10.18 -2.44 -4.64
CA PRO A 67 11.04 -2.49 -3.46
C PRO A 67 11.96 -1.27 -3.33
N ASN A 68 11.98 -0.67 -2.14
CA ASN A 68 12.83 0.47 -1.76
C ASN A 68 12.66 1.75 -2.60
N VAL A 69 11.60 1.87 -3.39
CA VAL A 69 11.30 3.11 -4.11
C VAL A 69 10.61 4.08 -3.16
N LEU A 70 11.37 5.05 -2.66
CA LEU A 70 10.82 6.15 -1.87
C LEU A 70 9.89 7.01 -2.72
N HIS A 71 8.65 7.16 -2.27
CA HIS A 71 7.65 7.94 -3.00
C HIS A 71 6.63 8.59 -2.08
N LYS A 72 6.04 9.66 -2.59
CA LYS A 72 5.03 10.49 -1.93
C LYS A 72 4.02 10.97 -2.96
N GLN A 73 2.76 11.03 -2.59
CA GLN A 73 1.69 11.54 -3.44
C GLN A 73 1.11 12.82 -2.85
N LEU A 74 0.86 13.78 -3.74
CA LEU A 74 0.21 15.05 -3.41
C LEU A 74 -1.01 15.19 -4.31
N SER A 75 -2.19 15.08 -3.73
CA SER A 75 -3.45 15.31 -4.44
C SER A 75 -3.72 16.81 -4.59
N SER A 76 -4.22 17.24 -5.75
CA SER A 76 -4.64 18.62 -5.99
C SER A 76 -5.91 18.93 -5.20
N LYS A 77 -5.95 20.08 -4.55
CA LYS A 77 -7.14 20.54 -3.82
C LYS A 77 -8.32 20.86 -4.76
N ASP A 78 -8.02 21.39 -5.96
CA ASP A 78 -9.04 21.80 -6.92
C ASP A 78 -9.60 20.63 -7.73
N ALA A 79 -8.85 19.54 -7.85
CA ALA A 79 -9.24 18.32 -8.55
C ALA A 79 -8.63 17.10 -7.84
N PRO A 80 -9.20 16.70 -6.70
CA PRO A 80 -8.69 15.59 -5.90
C PRO A 80 -8.57 14.30 -6.70
N MET A 81 -7.51 13.55 -6.46
CA MET A 81 -7.29 12.28 -7.13
C MET A 81 -8.23 11.22 -6.56
N PHE A 82 -8.96 10.52 -7.42
CA PHE A 82 -9.54 9.23 -7.10
C PHE A 82 -8.59 8.15 -7.58
N GLU A 83 -8.06 7.38 -6.62
CA GLU A 83 -7.05 6.37 -6.86
C GLU A 83 -7.60 4.98 -6.63
N ILE A 84 -7.15 4.04 -7.47
CA ILE A 84 -7.23 2.61 -7.21
C ILE A 84 -5.80 2.12 -7.10
N SER A 85 -5.40 1.61 -5.92
CA SER A 85 -4.08 0.99 -5.75
C SER A 85 -4.19 -0.48 -5.33
N VAL A 86 -3.21 -1.25 -5.77
CA VAL A 86 -3.09 -2.68 -5.47
C VAL A 86 -1.69 -2.92 -4.90
N TYR A 87 -1.64 -3.33 -3.65
CA TYR A 87 -0.39 -3.74 -3.02
C TYR A 87 -0.26 -5.26 -2.99
N LEU A 88 0.83 -5.76 -3.54
CA LEU A 88 1.12 -7.19 -3.60
C LEU A 88 2.60 -7.50 -3.34
N LYS A 89 2.88 -8.77 -3.04
CA LYS A 89 4.25 -9.31 -2.98
C LYS A 89 4.40 -10.52 -3.88
N ILE A 90 5.60 -10.67 -4.42
CA ILE A 90 6.01 -11.82 -5.21
C ILE A 90 7.17 -12.50 -4.50
N LEU A 91 6.98 -13.74 -4.07
CA LEU A 91 7.91 -14.50 -3.24
C LEU A 91 8.35 -15.78 -3.95
N GLY A 92 9.60 -16.17 -3.75
CA GLY A 92 10.17 -17.37 -4.38
C GLY A 92 10.67 -17.12 -5.79
N ASN A 93 11.16 -18.17 -6.45
CA ASN A 93 11.71 -18.10 -7.81
C ASN A 93 10.67 -18.64 -8.80
N THR A 94 10.63 -18.06 -9.99
CA THR A 94 9.75 -18.50 -11.06
C THR A 94 10.43 -18.39 -12.41
N ASP A 95 10.14 -19.34 -13.30
CA ASP A 95 10.56 -19.30 -14.71
C ASP A 95 9.55 -18.54 -15.59
N ASP A 96 8.44 -18.09 -15.01
CA ASP A 96 7.44 -17.32 -15.73
C ASP A 96 7.98 -15.94 -16.14
N ALA A 97 8.11 -15.74 -17.44
CA ALA A 97 8.70 -14.53 -17.99
C ALA A 97 7.93 -13.25 -17.61
N ALA A 98 6.60 -13.30 -17.58
CA ALA A 98 5.78 -12.13 -17.23
C ALA A 98 5.99 -11.70 -15.78
N ILE A 99 6.02 -12.66 -14.85
CA ILE A 99 6.27 -12.39 -13.44
C ILE A 99 7.70 -11.85 -13.22
N ARG A 100 8.70 -12.46 -13.86
CA ARG A 100 10.09 -11.99 -13.77
C ARG A 100 10.26 -10.58 -14.33
N PHE A 101 9.67 -10.28 -15.47
CA PHE A 101 9.69 -8.95 -16.06
C PHE A 101 9.00 -7.91 -15.17
N PHE A 102 7.82 -8.22 -14.65
CA PHE A 102 7.14 -7.36 -13.70
C PHE A 102 8.04 -7.09 -12.47
N ALA A 103 8.57 -8.13 -11.87
CA ALA A 103 9.39 -8.04 -10.67
C ALA A 103 10.73 -7.31 -10.89
N SER A 104 11.25 -7.26 -12.11
CA SER A 104 12.47 -6.52 -12.46
C SER A 104 12.30 -5.01 -12.53
N LYS A 105 11.07 -4.49 -12.58
CA LYS A 105 10.77 -3.06 -12.66
C LYS A 105 10.36 -2.51 -11.31
N PHE A 106 11.30 -1.86 -10.63
CA PHE A 106 11.02 -1.24 -9.32
C PHE A 106 10.27 0.08 -9.45
N PHE A 107 10.46 0.80 -10.54
CA PHE A 107 9.69 2.00 -10.84
C PHE A 107 9.34 2.07 -12.32
N TRP A 108 8.10 2.40 -12.61
CA TRP A 108 7.61 2.68 -13.93
C TRP A 108 6.40 3.61 -13.85
N ILE A 109 6.28 4.53 -14.81
CA ILE A 109 5.13 5.44 -14.93
C ILE A 109 4.71 5.57 -16.39
N GLY A 110 3.40 5.55 -16.63
CA GLY A 110 2.82 5.65 -17.97
C GLY A 110 1.31 5.88 -17.94
N LYS A 111 0.64 5.45 -18.98
CA LYS A 111 -0.82 5.55 -19.11
C LYS A 111 -1.48 4.20 -18.91
N CYS A 112 -2.59 4.19 -18.18
CA CYS A 112 -3.43 3.02 -18.00
C CYS A 112 -4.14 2.64 -19.30
N SER A 113 -3.98 1.40 -19.74
CA SER A 113 -4.70 0.88 -20.90
C SER A 113 -6.19 0.65 -20.57
N PRO A 114 -7.09 0.64 -21.59
CA PRO A 114 -8.49 0.30 -21.36
C PRO A 114 -8.68 -1.09 -20.73
N GLN A 115 -7.81 -2.04 -21.04
CA GLN A 115 -7.83 -3.38 -20.49
C GLN A 115 -7.49 -3.37 -18.99
N LEU A 116 -6.39 -2.72 -18.58
CA LEU A 116 -6.00 -2.60 -17.19
C LEU A 116 -7.04 -1.86 -16.36
N ARG A 117 -7.66 -0.81 -16.91
CA ARG A 117 -8.76 -0.10 -16.25
C ARG A 117 -9.92 -1.04 -15.91
N ARG A 118 -10.30 -1.94 -16.82
CA ARG A 118 -11.35 -2.94 -16.56
C ARG A 118 -10.92 -3.87 -15.41
N ILE A 119 -9.68 -4.32 -15.42
CA ILE A 119 -9.14 -5.20 -14.38
C ILE A 119 -9.15 -4.52 -13.01
N PHE A 120 -8.70 -3.26 -12.91
CA PHE A 120 -8.77 -2.50 -11.66
C PHE A 120 -10.20 -2.38 -11.12
N ASN A 121 -11.15 -2.04 -11.98
CA ASN A 121 -12.56 -1.97 -11.58
C ASN A 121 -13.12 -3.32 -11.14
N GLN A 122 -12.73 -4.41 -11.81
CA GLN A 122 -13.12 -5.78 -11.42
C GLN A 122 -12.50 -6.17 -10.08
N LEU A 123 -11.22 -5.85 -9.83
CA LEU A 123 -10.57 -6.08 -8.55
C LEU A 123 -11.29 -5.37 -7.41
N VAL A 124 -11.64 -4.10 -7.58
CA VAL A 124 -12.41 -3.32 -6.58
C VAL A 124 -13.78 -3.95 -6.36
N SER A 125 -14.51 -4.24 -7.44
CA SER A 125 -15.84 -4.86 -7.37
C SER A 125 -15.79 -6.22 -6.67
N GLU A 126 -14.82 -7.06 -7.00
CA GLU A 126 -14.70 -8.38 -6.40
C GLU A 126 -14.22 -8.31 -4.95
N ASN A 127 -13.36 -7.34 -4.62
CA ASN A 127 -12.87 -7.13 -3.26
C ASN A 127 -13.99 -6.77 -2.28
N SER A 128 -15.04 -6.10 -2.72
CA SER A 128 -16.21 -5.73 -1.90
C SER A 128 -17.22 -6.86 -1.69
N LYS A 129 -17.11 -7.96 -2.44
CA LYS A 129 -18.02 -9.11 -2.33
C LYS A 129 -17.61 -10.04 -1.19
N THR A 130 -18.60 -10.77 -0.70
CA THR A 130 -18.42 -11.94 0.19
C THR A 130 -19.01 -13.16 -0.51
N GLY A 131 -18.31 -14.29 -0.50
CA GLY A 131 -18.90 -15.52 -1.06
C GLY A 131 -17.88 -16.49 -1.65
N LEU A 132 -18.40 -17.56 -2.20
CA LEU A 132 -17.63 -18.63 -2.84
C LEU A 132 -16.87 -18.09 -4.05
N TRP A 133 -15.66 -18.60 -4.26
CA TRP A 133 -14.79 -18.34 -5.41
C TRP A 133 -14.21 -16.92 -5.50
N ARG A 134 -14.50 -16.00 -4.56
CA ARG A 134 -13.95 -14.67 -4.50
C ARG A 134 -12.42 -14.67 -4.59
N GLU A 135 -11.76 -15.50 -3.80
CA GLU A 135 -10.30 -15.62 -3.80
C GLU A 135 -9.75 -16.11 -5.13
N SER A 136 -10.42 -17.06 -5.77
CA SER A 136 -10.03 -17.54 -7.10
C SER A 136 -10.15 -16.47 -8.17
N ILE A 137 -11.21 -15.66 -8.14
CA ILE A 137 -11.42 -14.55 -9.06
C ILE A 137 -10.36 -13.46 -8.83
N LEU A 138 -10.12 -13.08 -7.57
CA LEU A 138 -9.07 -12.10 -7.25
C LEU A 138 -7.68 -12.57 -7.67
N SER A 139 -7.37 -13.87 -7.50
CA SER A 139 -6.11 -14.46 -7.96
C SER A 139 -5.94 -14.36 -9.48
N ALA A 140 -6.98 -14.73 -10.23
CA ALA A 140 -6.98 -14.65 -11.69
C ALA A 140 -6.84 -13.20 -12.19
N LEU A 141 -7.57 -12.25 -11.60
CA LEU A 141 -7.49 -10.83 -11.93
C LEU A 141 -6.11 -10.24 -11.61
N THR A 142 -5.49 -10.68 -10.49
CA THR A 142 -4.15 -10.23 -10.11
C THR A 142 -3.09 -10.72 -11.11
N LEU A 143 -3.16 -11.99 -11.55
CA LEU A 143 -2.28 -12.50 -12.59
C LEU A 143 -2.47 -11.78 -13.92
N GLN A 144 -3.73 -11.55 -14.30
CA GLN A 144 -4.03 -10.81 -15.53
C GLN A 144 -3.49 -9.37 -15.45
N MET A 145 -3.62 -8.70 -14.31
CA MET A 145 -3.06 -7.37 -14.08
C MET A 145 -1.54 -7.37 -14.25
N ILE A 146 -0.82 -8.29 -13.61
CA ILE A 146 0.64 -8.40 -13.74
C ILE A 146 1.04 -8.60 -15.21
N THR A 147 0.37 -9.51 -15.91
CA THR A 147 0.67 -9.80 -17.33
C THR A 147 0.41 -8.58 -18.23
N GLU A 148 -0.69 -7.87 -18.05
CA GLU A 148 -0.99 -6.65 -18.80
C GLU A 148 -0.03 -5.50 -18.46
N MET A 149 0.40 -5.37 -17.21
CA MET A 149 1.46 -4.43 -16.82
C MET A 149 2.77 -4.74 -17.54
N THR A 150 3.14 -6.01 -17.61
CA THR A 150 4.36 -6.45 -18.31
C THR A 150 4.33 -6.07 -19.80
N ARG A 151 3.17 -6.18 -20.47
CA ARG A 151 3.01 -5.73 -21.85
C ARG A 151 3.22 -4.23 -22.02
N LEU A 152 2.86 -3.42 -21.03
CA LEU A 152 3.11 -1.98 -21.05
C LEU A 152 4.58 -1.62 -20.80
N TYR A 153 5.30 -2.43 -20.01
CA TYR A 153 6.71 -2.20 -19.74
C TYR A 153 7.60 -2.45 -20.96
N TYR A 154 7.18 -3.36 -21.80
CA TYR A 154 7.94 -3.83 -22.95
C TYR A 154 7.12 -3.60 -24.24
N PRO A 155 7.49 -2.62 -25.06
CA PRO A 155 6.89 -2.45 -26.38
C PRO A 155 7.18 -3.67 -27.28
N ASP A 156 6.30 -3.94 -28.22
CA ASP A 156 6.22 -5.14 -29.07
C ASP A 156 7.52 -5.59 -29.78
N ASN A 157 8.58 -4.79 -29.75
CA ASN A 157 9.87 -5.09 -30.38
C ASN A 157 10.91 -5.68 -29.42
N ALA A 158 10.55 -5.99 -28.19
CA ALA A 158 11.48 -6.46 -27.14
C ALA A 158 11.64 -7.98 -27.10
N SER A 159 11.44 -8.69 -28.20
CA SER A 159 11.53 -10.17 -28.30
C SER A 159 12.89 -10.78 -27.90
N SER A 160 13.90 -9.96 -27.62
CA SER A 160 15.25 -10.43 -27.28
C SER A 160 15.72 -10.09 -25.84
N LEU A 161 14.91 -9.40 -25.05
CA LEU A 161 15.30 -9.03 -23.69
C LEU A 161 14.69 -10.02 -22.69
N LEU A 162 15.37 -11.13 -22.47
CA LEU A 162 15.12 -11.95 -21.28
C LEU A 162 15.48 -11.12 -20.04
N PRO A 163 14.67 -11.17 -18.96
CA PRO A 163 15.01 -10.52 -17.71
C PRO A 163 16.33 -11.09 -17.17
N PRO A 164 17.13 -10.29 -16.44
CA PRO A 164 18.34 -10.78 -15.81
C PRO A 164 18.01 -12.00 -14.94
N GLU A 165 18.87 -13.02 -14.97
CA GLU A 165 18.71 -14.29 -14.24
C GLU A 165 18.70 -14.10 -12.72
N ASP A 166 19.21 -12.97 -12.20
CA ASP A 166 19.41 -12.68 -10.79
C ASP A 166 18.30 -11.79 -10.16
N CYS A 167 17.04 -12.11 -10.38
CA CYS A 167 15.99 -11.57 -9.50
C CYS A 167 15.92 -12.46 -8.24
N ASP A 168 16.82 -12.22 -7.27
CA ASP A 168 16.79 -12.91 -5.98
C ASP A 168 15.55 -12.50 -5.18
N LEU A 169 14.49 -13.30 -5.32
CA LEU A 169 13.21 -13.14 -4.61
C LEU A 169 13.25 -13.71 -3.18
N ASN A 170 14.44 -13.91 -2.61
CA ASN A 170 14.64 -14.45 -1.25
C ASN A 170 14.21 -13.44 -0.18
N GLU A 171 13.47 -13.72 0.68
CA GLU A 171 12.50 -14.52 1.44
C GLU A 171 12.02 -13.85 2.75
N ASN A 172 10.86 -14.23 3.23
CA ASN A 172 10.31 -14.27 4.60
C ASN A 172 10.48 -13.08 5.57
N ARG A 173 11.56 -12.31 5.54
CA ARG A 173 11.78 -11.24 6.54
C ARG A 173 10.99 -9.97 6.25
N SER A 174 10.77 -9.65 4.98
CA SER A 174 10.02 -8.44 4.61
C SER A 174 8.51 -8.59 4.75
N TRP A 175 7.97 -9.82 4.60
CA TRP A 175 6.54 -10.11 4.75
C TRP A 175 5.99 -9.68 6.12
N ILE A 176 6.74 -9.99 7.18
CA ILE A 176 6.30 -9.71 8.54
C ILE A 176 6.34 -8.19 8.81
N LEU A 177 7.34 -7.49 8.28
CA LEU A 177 7.47 -6.04 8.40
C LEU A 177 6.28 -5.31 7.77
N ASP A 178 5.92 -5.66 6.54
CA ASP A 178 4.82 -4.98 5.85
C ASP A 178 3.45 -5.36 6.41
N THR A 179 3.26 -6.63 6.82
CA THR A 179 2.03 -7.06 7.51
C THR A 179 1.84 -6.28 8.80
N LEU A 180 2.90 -6.06 9.56
CA LEU A 180 2.86 -5.29 10.80
C LEU A 180 2.65 -3.79 10.59
N LEU A 181 2.99 -3.27 9.42
CA LEU A 181 2.87 -1.84 9.12
C LEU A 181 1.57 -1.49 8.39
N LEU A 182 0.99 -2.44 7.65
CA LEU A 182 -0.19 -2.23 6.81
C LEU A 182 -1.48 -2.80 7.39
N GLU A 183 -1.41 -3.79 8.27
CA GLU A 183 -2.56 -4.39 8.93
C GLU A 183 -2.53 -4.10 10.43
N ASP A 184 -3.68 -3.99 11.03
CA ASP A 184 -4.07 -3.82 12.43
C ASP A 184 -2.94 -4.05 13.49
N CYS A 185 -1.94 -3.16 13.49
CA CYS A 185 -0.75 -3.25 14.33
C CYS A 185 -1.05 -2.91 15.81
N SER A 186 -2.33 -2.84 16.19
CA SER A 186 -2.73 -2.37 17.52
C SER A 186 -2.11 -3.21 18.64
N ASP A 187 -1.93 -4.51 18.43
CA ASP A 187 -1.55 -5.46 19.48
C ASP A 187 -0.21 -6.19 19.27
N VAL A 188 0.42 -6.05 18.09
CA VAL A 188 1.69 -6.72 17.81
C VAL A 188 2.83 -6.11 18.61
N THR A 189 3.56 -6.94 19.33
CA THR A 189 4.77 -6.53 20.07
C THR A 189 6.03 -6.80 19.27
N LEU A 190 7.16 -6.18 19.66
CA LEU A 190 8.48 -6.51 19.08
C LEU A 190 8.84 -8.00 19.24
N ASN A 191 8.39 -8.63 20.31
CA ASN A 191 8.62 -10.06 20.54
C ASN A 191 7.80 -10.93 19.59
N ASP A 192 6.55 -10.57 19.32
CA ASP A 192 5.71 -11.29 18.34
C ASP A 192 6.29 -11.14 16.94
N PHE A 193 6.73 -9.94 16.61
CA PHE A 193 7.44 -9.66 15.39
C PHE A 193 8.73 -10.49 15.25
N ALA A 194 9.59 -10.49 16.26
CA ALA A 194 10.82 -11.27 16.28
C ALA A 194 10.57 -12.77 16.16
N ARG A 195 9.53 -13.27 16.86
CA ARG A 195 9.10 -14.68 16.80
C ARG A 195 8.66 -15.06 15.39
N GLY A 196 7.83 -14.23 14.77
CA GLY A 196 7.37 -14.47 13.38
C GLY A 196 8.52 -14.47 12.36
N MET A 197 9.58 -13.69 12.61
CA MET A 197 10.79 -13.67 11.78
C MET A 197 11.81 -14.78 12.12
N GLY A 198 11.62 -15.53 13.18
CA GLY A 198 12.60 -16.51 13.64
C GLY A 198 13.93 -15.89 14.10
N VAL A 199 13.90 -14.66 14.65
CA VAL A 199 15.08 -13.93 15.11
C VAL A 199 14.91 -13.44 16.54
N SER A 200 16.02 -13.00 17.19
CA SER A 200 15.92 -12.35 18.49
C SER A 200 15.31 -10.93 18.38
N PRO A 201 14.68 -10.38 19.43
CA PRO A 201 14.16 -9.01 19.42
C PRO A 201 15.22 -7.95 19.06
N ARG A 202 16.46 -8.15 19.48
CA ARG A 202 17.59 -7.28 19.12
C ARG A 202 17.91 -7.32 17.63
N GLN A 203 17.86 -8.50 17.03
CA GLN A 203 18.03 -8.64 15.57
C GLN A 203 16.85 -8.06 14.79
N ALA A 204 15.61 -8.24 15.31
CA ALA A 204 14.42 -7.64 14.73
C ALA A 204 14.50 -6.12 14.71
N GLU A 205 14.89 -5.48 15.83
CA GLU A 205 15.07 -4.03 15.90
C GLU A 205 16.16 -3.52 14.94
N ARG A 206 17.27 -4.26 14.80
CA ARG A 206 18.32 -3.94 13.82
C ARG A 206 17.80 -4.03 12.39
N ILE A 207 17.05 -5.08 12.06
CA ILE A 207 16.45 -5.24 10.74
C ILE A 207 15.50 -4.07 10.44
N ILE A 208 14.66 -3.69 11.39
CA ILE A 208 13.77 -2.53 11.25
C ILE A 208 14.58 -1.25 11.01
N LYS A 209 15.65 -1.05 11.78
CA LYS A 209 16.51 0.12 11.62
C LYS A 209 17.17 0.16 10.24
N ASP A 210 17.69 -0.97 9.77
CA ASP A 210 18.38 -1.10 8.48
C ASP A 210 17.42 -0.90 7.28
N TYR A 211 16.15 -1.33 7.40
CA TYR A 211 15.17 -1.26 6.30
C TYR A 211 14.36 0.04 6.26
N TYR A 212 14.07 0.64 7.43
CA TYR A 212 13.15 1.78 7.54
C TYR A 212 13.79 3.03 8.12
N ASP A 213 15.07 2.98 8.45
CA ASP A 213 15.77 4.02 9.22
C ASP A 213 14.97 4.50 10.44
N SER A 214 14.27 3.57 11.08
CA SER A 214 13.31 3.83 12.15
C SER A 214 13.40 2.79 13.25
N SER A 215 12.64 2.95 14.34
CA SER A 215 12.46 1.95 15.37
C SER A 215 11.08 1.30 15.27
N PHE A 216 10.92 0.06 15.76
CA PHE A 216 9.62 -0.62 15.85
C PHE A 216 8.56 0.26 16.52
N ARG A 217 8.95 0.90 17.62
CA ARG A 217 8.07 1.81 18.38
C ARG A 217 7.59 3.00 17.53
N LYS A 218 8.48 3.59 16.74
CA LYS A 218 8.13 4.73 15.86
C LYS A 218 7.22 4.29 14.72
N LEU A 219 7.53 3.19 14.05
CA LEU A 219 6.69 2.64 12.99
C LEU A 219 5.28 2.29 13.51
N ARG A 220 5.20 1.62 14.65
CA ARG A 220 3.92 1.30 15.29
C ARG A 220 3.12 2.56 15.66
N TYR A 221 3.78 3.59 16.15
CA TYR A 221 3.13 4.87 16.43
C TYR A 221 2.57 5.52 15.16
N GLU A 222 3.35 5.56 14.08
CA GLU A 222 2.93 6.11 12.79
C GLU A 222 1.72 5.35 12.21
N SER A 223 1.76 4.03 12.24
CA SER A 223 0.67 3.16 11.80
C SER A 223 -0.62 3.40 12.59
N LYS A 224 -0.53 3.45 13.93
CA LYS A 224 -1.69 3.75 14.79
C LYS A 224 -2.30 5.14 14.50
N MET A 225 -1.47 6.11 14.22
CA MET A 225 -1.94 7.47 13.90
C MET A 225 -2.57 7.56 12.52
N ALA A 226 -2.04 6.85 11.53
CA ALA A 226 -2.65 6.75 10.20
C ALA A 226 -4.02 6.05 10.27
N MET A 227 -4.11 4.94 11.01
CA MET A 227 -5.37 4.24 11.27
C MET A 227 -6.39 5.15 11.98
N ALA A 228 -5.97 5.90 13.00
CA ALA A 228 -6.83 6.82 13.72
C ALA A 228 -7.40 7.92 12.80
N ALA A 229 -6.58 8.50 11.95
CA ALA A 229 -7.02 9.49 10.97
C ALA A 229 -8.05 8.88 10.00
N SER A 230 -7.77 7.72 9.42
CA SER A 230 -8.67 7.01 8.51
C SER A 230 -10.02 6.67 9.16
N LEU A 231 -10.02 6.18 10.41
CA LEU A 231 -11.24 5.88 11.15
C LEU A 231 -12.08 7.14 11.41
N LEU A 232 -11.44 8.25 11.78
CA LEU A 232 -12.13 9.52 12.03
C LEU A 232 -12.66 10.15 10.74
N GLU A 233 -12.07 9.85 9.61
CA GLU A 233 -12.48 10.31 8.28
C GLU A 233 -13.62 9.49 7.69
N SER A 234 -13.54 8.18 7.78
CA SER A 234 -14.43 7.26 7.06
C SER A 234 -15.67 6.83 7.85
N GLU A 235 -15.59 6.77 9.17
CA GLU A 235 -16.61 6.16 10.00
C GLU A 235 -17.33 7.17 10.92
N ASN A 236 -18.61 6.91 11.21
CA ASN A 236 -19.34 7.61 12.25
C ASN A 236 -18.97 7.04 13.63
N ILE A 237 -17.68 7.11 13.98
CA ILE A 237 -17.06 6.53 15.17
C ILE A 237 -16.86 7.61 16.25
N THR A 238 -17.03 7.26 17.50
CA THR A 238 -16.65 8.13 18.62
C THR A 238 -15.14 8.17 18.82
N ILE A 239 -14.62 9.20 19.48
CA ILE A 239 -13.19 9.30 19.78
C ILE A 239 -12.74 8.15 20.70
N ASN A 240 -13.61 7.70 21.61
CA ASN A 240 -13.34 6.56 22.49
C ASN A 240 -13.19 5.25 21.71
N GLU A 241 -14.11 4.98 20.78
CA GLU A 241 -14.05 3.80 19.91
C GLU A 241 -12.83 3.84 19.00
N CYS A 242 -12.51 5.01 18.44
CA CYS A 242 -11.30 5.19 17.64
C CYS A 242 -10.03 4.91 18.46
N ALA A 243 -9.95 5.42 19.70
CA ALA A 243 -8.83 5.15 20.60
C ALA A 243 -8.69 3.65 20.89
N ALA A 244 -9.81 2.97 21.19
CA ALA A 244 -9.83 1.53 21.46
C ALA A 244 -9.40 0.71 20.23
N LYS A 245 -9.95 1.01 19.06
CA LYS A 245 -9.55 0.36 17.79
C LYS A 245 -8.07 0.56 17.48
N CYS A 246 -7.48 1.70 17.84
CA CYS A 246 -6.04 1.95 17.71
C CYS A 246 -5.20 1.35 18.85
N GLY A 247 -5.79 0.54 19.74
CA GLY A 247 -5.11 -0.15 20.83
C GLY A 247 -4.60 0.80 21.93
N TYR A 248 -5.35 1.87 22.24
CA TYR A 248 -5.10 2.73 23.39
C TYR A 248 -6.05 2.38 24.53
N THR A 249 -5.48 2.15 25.71
CA THR A 249 -6.22 1.84 26.94
C THR A 249 -6.77 3.09 27.63
N SER A 250 -6.29 4.28 27.26
CA SER A 250 -6.81 5.54 27.79
C SER A 250 -6.96 6.61 26.71
N LEU A 251 -8.06 7.35 26.80
CA LEU A 251 -8.36 8.46 25.91
C LEU A 251 -7.31 9.58 25.99
N SER A 252 -6.78 9.84 27.18
CA SER A 252 -5.76 10.87 27.39
C SER A 252 -4.45 10.54 26.67
N SER A 253 -4.00 9.28 26.72
CA SER A 253 -2.81 8.81 26.00
C SER A 253 -3.00 8.86 24.50
N PHE A 254 -4.19 8.49 24.01
CA PHE A 254 -4.56 8.62 22.61
C PHE A 254 -4.55 10.07 22.14
N ALA A 255 -5.24 10.96 22.86
CA ALA A 255 -5.32 12.37 22.51
C ALA A 255 -3.96 13.07 22.51
N ALA A 256 -3.08 12.74 23.45
CA ALA A 256 -1.71 13.24 23.50
C ALA A 256 -0.88 12.74 22.30
N ALA A 257 -1.00 11.45 21.95
CA ALA A 257 -0.33 10.88 20.79
C ALA A 257 -0.83 11.50 19.49
N PHE A 258 -2.15 11.64 19.34
CA PHE A 258 -2.77 12.24 18.16
C PHE A 258 -2.36 13.70 17.96
N ARG A 259 -2.43 14.52 19.04
CA ARG A 259 -1.99 15.92 18.99
C ARG A 259 -0.51 16.05 18.64
N ARG A 260 0.34 15.15 19.12
CA ARG A 260 1.77 15.14 18.75
C ARG A 260 1.98 14.87 17.26
N LYS A 261 1.13 14.06 16.62
CA LYS A 261 1.23 13.74 15.19
C LYS A 261 0.63 14.82 14.30
N PHE A 262 -0.57 15.29 14.63
CA PHE A 262 -1.38 16.15 13.75
C PHE A 262 -1.44 17.61 14.19
N ASN A 263 -0.84 17.96 15.34
CA ASN A 263 -0.84 19.29 15.97
C ASN A 263 -2.24 19.80 16.41
N ILE A 264 -3.27 18.97 16.29
CA ILE A 264 -4.65 19.26 16.74
C ILE A 264 -5.20 18.05 17.50
N SER A 265 -6.24 18.27 18.31
CA SER A 265 -6.89 17.18 19.03
C SER A 265 -7.73 16.31 18.09
N PRO A 266 -8.01 15.03 18.46
CA PRO A 266 -8.89 14.16 17.69
C PRO A 266 -10.28 14.77 17.44
N ASN A 267 -10.82 15.49 18.42
CA ASN A 267 -12.12 16.18 18.30
C ASN A 267 -12.07 17.33 17.28
N GLU A 268 -11.03 18.17 17.33
CA GLU A 268 -10.82 19.23 16.35
C GLU A 268 -10.62 18.67 14.95
N TYR A 269 -9.85 17.60 14.83
CA TYR A 269 -9.64 16.89 13.56
C TYR A 269 -10.98 16.39 12.99
N LYS A 270 -11.78 15.67 13.77
CA LYS A 270 -13.10 15.19 13.35
C LYS A 270 -14.04 16.32 12.95
N LYS A 271 -14.09 17.41 13.70
CA LYS A 271 -14.90 18.60 13.35
C LYS A 271 -14.46 19.24 12.02
N SER A 272 -13.14 19.31 11.77
CA SER A 272 -12.61 19.88 10.53
C SER A 272 -13.01 19.07 9.29
N ILE A 273 -13.13 17.75 9.44
CA ILE A 273 -13.56 16.86 8.35
C ILE A 273 -15.06 17.04 8.08
N ILE A 274 -15.88 17.08 9.13
CA ILE A 274 -17.33 17.29 8.99
C ILE A 274 -17.59 18.64 8.30
N ALA A 275 -16.93 19.71 8.73
CA ALA A 275 -17.06 21.02 8.11
C ALA A 275 -16.64 21.03 6.62
N LYS A 276 -15.60 20.29 6.25
CA LYS A 276 -15.19 20.14 4.84
C LYS A 276 -16.21 19.37 4.00
N ARG A 277 -16.83 18.32 4.54
CA ARG A 277 -17.87 17.53 3.87
C ARG A 277 -19.15 18.35 3.62
N ASP A 278 -19.52 19.19 4.58
CA ASP A 278 -20.69 20.06 4.44
C ASP A 278 -20.46 21.18 3.41
N SER A 279 -19.23 21.72 3.36
CA SER A 279 -18.83 22.71 2.35
C SER A 279 -18.72 22.16 0.92
N SER A 280 -18.58 20.86 0.75
CA SER A 280 -18.50 20.20 -0.57
C SER A 280 -19.88 19.75 -1.11
N LYS A 281 -20.95 19.94 -0.33
CA LYS A 281 -22.35 19.64 -0.72
C LYS A 281 -23.13 20.88 -1.16
N LEU A 282 -22.54 22.04 -1.07
CA LEU A 282 -23.04 23.33 -1.56
C LEU A 282 -22.36 23.73 -2.87
#